data_58c15707b02dc413a7edf4f7611b1d9c
#
_entry.id   58c15707b02dc413a7edf4f7611b1d9c
#
_cell.length_a   1.000
_cell.length_b   1.000
_cell.length_c   1.000
_cell.angle_alpha   90.00
_cell.angle_beta   90.00
_cell.angle_gamma   90.00
#
_symmetry.space_group_name_H-M   'P 1'
#
loop_
_entity.id
_entity.type
_entity.pdbx_description
1 polymer ?
#
loop_
_entity_poly.entity_id
_entity_poly.type
_entity_poly.pdbx_seq_one_letter_code
_entity_poly.pdbx_strand_id
1 'polypeptide(L)'
;MIDDHGNFDTLFRHAVIVDGTGAPARIGDVATSGDRIAAIGDLGGAQARQNIEADGLVLSPGFIDAHTHDDALVLGGSAMEPKVSQGVTTVVTGNCGISLAPLVLDSSPPAPLDLLGDREGYRYARFADYLAEIEANPPAGNVAPMVGHTTLRVATMDSLDRAATQDEIRAMSRLLEESLQAGAIGFSTGLYYPLARAAPTEEVIDLLSLVSRFGAIYTTHMRDEEDGVELSLLESFDAAKRGRVPLVISHHKCMGSENHGRSVSTLNLIDEARTRQAVGLDAYPYVAGSTVLMDAMVRKSSRVLIAWSKPHPEIRGRDLSDIARQWDCSVNDAIERLSPAGAIYFHMSDEDVHRILAHPATMIGSDGLPHDEHPHPRLWGAFPRVLGHCVRDLNLFPLEEAVRKMTTLPATTFKLKNRGCIAVGNFADLVLFDPTAIADTATFEAPRQRAAGIRAVFVNGKTAAIDGVVEQARSGRVLRRAA
;
A
#
# COMPACT_ATOMS: atom_id res chain seq x y z
N MET A 1 -27.15 14.78 -3.04
CA MET A 1 -28.36 15.65 -3.01
C MET A 1 -27.92 17.01 -3.53
N ILE A 2 -28.73 17.62 -4.40
CA ILE A 2 -28.51 19.00 -4.83
C ILE A 2 -28.85 19.90 -3.63
N ASP A 3 -28.21 21.07 -3.46
CA ASP A 3 -28.52 21.98 -2.37
C ASP A 3 -29.95 22.58 -2.52
N ASP A 4 -30.43 23.30 -1.49
CA ASP A 4 -31.77 23.90 -1.47
C ASP A 4 -32.00 24.92 -2.61
N HIS A 5 -30.96 25.30 -3.35
CA HIS A 5 -30.98 26.19 -4.52
C HIS A 5 -30.76 25.45 -5.84
N GLY A 6 -30.66 24.11 -5.84
CA GLY A 6 -30.46 23.32 -7.05
C GLY A 6 -29.01 23.27 -7.56
N ASN A 7 -28.03 23.68 -6.74
CA ASN A 7 -26.62 23.72 -7.14
C ASN A 7 -25.83 22.48 -6.67
N PHE A 8 -24.80 22.10 -7.45
CA PHE A 8 -23.78 21.17 -7.06
C PHE A 8 -22.71 21.83 -6.18
N ASP A 9 -21.92 21.04 -5.45
CA ASP A 9 -20.79 21.59 -4.71
C ASP A 9 -19.60 21.86 -5.63
N THR A 10 -19.20 20.88 -6.43
CA THR A 10 -18.11 21.02 -7.42
C THR A 10 -18.57 20.48 -8.76
N LEU A 11 -18.21 21.17 -9.83
CA LEU A 11 -18.46 20.78 -11.21
C LEU A 11 -17.16 20.84 -12.01
N PHE A 12 -16.71 19.68 -12.47
CA PHE A 12 -15.59 19.53 -13.40
C PHE A 12 -16.15 19.59 -14.82
N ARG A 13 -15.69 20.56 -15.61
CA ARG A 13 -16.15 20.77 -16.98
C ARG A 13 -15.12 20.27 -17.99
N HIS A 14 -15.64 19.66 -19.08
CA HIS A 14 -14.86 19.23 -20.23
C HIS A 14 -13.68 18.30 -19.90
N ALA A 15 -13.76 17.55 -18.80
CA ALA A 15 -12.70 16.64 -18.38
C ALA A 15 -12.58 15.44 -19.33
N VAL A 16 -11.37 14.96 -19.53
CA VAL A 16 -11.10 13.62 -20.07
C VAL A 16 -11.36 12.60 -18.95
N ILE A 17 -12.55 12.01 -18.92
CA ILE A 17 -12.98 11.08 -17.87
C ILE A 17 -12.38 9.70 -18.15
N VAL A 18 -11.49 9.24 -17.25
CA VAL A 18 -11.01 7.85 -17.17
C VAL A 18 -11.65 7.25 -15.92
N ASP A 19 -12.75 6.52 -16.10
CA ASP A 19 -13.68 6.21 -15.01
C ASP A 19 -13.24 5.09 -14.05
N GLY A 20 -12.08 4.49 -14.29
CA GLY A 20 -11.51 3.42 -13.46
C GLY A 20 -11.91 2.01 -13.86
N THR A 21 -12.83 1.83 -14.81
CA THR A 21 -13.30 0.49 -15.24
C THR A 21 -12.37 -0.18 -16.27
N GLY A 22 -11.45 0.58 -16.85
CA GLY A 22 -10.65 0.15 -18.00
C GLY A 22 -11.34 0.43 -19.35
N ALA A 23 -12.55 1.02 -19.34
CA ALA A 23 -13.23 1.47 -20.55
C ALA A 23 -12.51 2.68 -21.17
N PRO A 24 -12.64 2.90 -22.49
CA PRO A 24 -12.02 4.04 -23.15
C PRO A 24 -12.39 5.38 -22.53
N ALA A 25 -11.44 6.30 -22.48
CA ALA A 25 -11.66 7.66 -21.99
C ALA A 25 -12.73 8.39 -22.80
N ARG A 26 -13.49 9.29 -22.15
CA ARG A 26 -14.50 10.13 -22.80
C ARG A 26 -14.45 11.55 -22.25
N ILE A 27 -14.79 12.53 -23.08
CA ILE A 27 -14.96 13.92 -22.64
C ILE A 27 -16.36 14.10 -22.02
N GLY A 28 -16.43 14.82 -20.92
CA GLY A 28 -17.70 15.13 -20.25
C GLY A 28 -17.51 15.89 -18.95
N ASP A 29 -18.64 16.21 -18.32
CA ASP A 29 -18.69 16.89 -17.05
C ASP A 29 -18.98 15.90 -15.92
N VAL A 30 -18.45 16.18 -14.73
CA VAL A 30 -18.74 15.43 -13.50
C VAL A 30 -19.09 16.42 -12.40
N ALA A 31 -20.24 16.22 -11.76
CA ALA A 31 -20.67 17.04 -10.65
C ALA A 31 -20.69 16.24 -9.33
N THR A 32 -20.31 16.90 -8.25
CA THR A 32 -20.38 16.34 -6.89
C THR A 32 -21.33 17.09 -6.00
N SER A 33 -21.94 16.40 -5.04
CA SER A 33 -22.77 16.99 -3.99
C SER A 33 -22.56 16.23 -2.69
N GLY A 34 -22.17 16.94 -1.64
CA GLY A 34 -21.70 16.34 -0.39
C GLY A 34 -20.48 15.47 -0.65
N ASP A 35 -20.57 14.22 -0.23
CA ASP A 35 -19.48 13.24 -0.40
C ASP A 35 -19.65 12.33 -1.64
N ARG A 36 -20.59 12.65 -2.55
CA ARG A 36 -20.97 11.78 -3.66
C ARG A 36 -20.81 12.42 -5.03
N ILE A 37 -20.56 11.58 -6.03
CA ILE A 37 -20.73 11.92 -7.43
C ILE A 37 -22.24 11.98 -7.71
N ALA A 38 -22.71 13.16 -8.10
CA ALA A 38 -24.14 13.45 -8.24
C ALA A 38 -24.62 13.34 -9.69
N ALA A 39 -23.81 13.75 -10.66
CA ALA A 39 -24.15 13.69 -12.09
C ALA A 39 -22.90 13.52 -12.96
N ILE A 40 -23.09 12.92 -14.15
CA ILE A 40 -22.05 12.72 -15.17
C ILE A 40 -22.69 12.91 -16.53
N GLY A 41 -22.07 13.64 -17.43
CA GLY A 41 -22.53 13.83 -18.82
C GLY A 41 -22.33 15.24 -19.32
N ASP A 42 -23.25 15.73 -20.18
CA ASP A 42 -23.30 17.14 -20.58
C ASP A 42 -24.13 17.92 -19.53
N LEU A 43 -23.43 18.72 -18.72
CA LEU A 43 -24.03 19.52 -17.66
C LEU A 43 -23.92 21.03 -17.95
N GLY A 44 -23.95 21.44 -19.24
CA GLY A 44 -23.70 22.80 -19.69
C GLY A 44 -24.50 23.89 -18.97
N GLY A 45 -25.75 23.61 -18.57
CA GLY A 45 -26.63 24.57 -17.84
C GLY A 45 -26.56 24.46 -16.31
N ALA A 46 -25.79 23.51 -15.77
CA ALA A 46 -25.73 23.27 -14.33
C ALA A 46 -24.93 24.37 -13.60
N GLN A 47 -25.35 24.64 -12.36
CA GLN A 47 -24.69 25.58 -11.45
C GLN A 47 -23.95 24.79 -10.33
N ALA A 48 -22.78 25.27 -9.91
CA ALA A 48 -22.03 24.73 -8.79
C ALA A 48 -21.38 25.85 -7.98
N ARG A 49 -21.10 25.58 -6.71
CA ARG A 49 -20.33 26.49 -5.85
C ARG A 49 -18.91 26.69 -6.35
N GLN A 50 -18.31 25.60 -6.86
CA GLN A 50 -16.98 25.58 -7.46
C GLN A 50 -17.06 25.01 -8.87
N ASN A 51 -16.62 25.76 -9.87
CA ASN A 51 -16.44 25.28 -11.24
C ASN A 51 -14.94 25.11 -11.50
N ILE A 52 -14.56 23.95 -12.06
CA ILE A 52 -13.18 23.61 -12.42
C ILE A 52 -13.17 23.32 -13.92
N GLU A 53 -12.53 24.18 -14.68
CA GLU A 53 -12.27 23.93 -16.09
C GLU A 53 -11.16 22.87 -16.21
N ALA A 54 -11.50 21.74 -16.80
CA ALA A 54 -10.64 20.57 -16.87
C ALA A 54 -10.26 20.20 -18.31
N ASP A 55 -10.29 21.17 -19.22
CA ASP A 55 -9.96 20.99 -20.63
C ASP A 55 -8.53 20.42 -20.78
N GLY A 56 -8.41 19.29 -21.48
CA GLY A 56 -7.14 18.60 -21.64
C GLY A 56 -6.60 17.86 -20.38
N LEU A 57 -7.28 17.98 -19.24
CA LEU A 57 -6.93 17.28 -18.01
C LEU A 57 -7.71 15.97 -17.87
N VAL A 58 -7.09 14.99 -17.22
CA VAL A 58 -7.72 13.71 -16.90
C VAL A 58 -8.36 13.79 -15.52
N LEU A 59 -9.66 13.47 -15.45
CA LEU A 59 -10.37 13.21 -14.21
C LEU A 59 -10.53 11.70 -14.02
N SER A 60 -9.95 11.18 -12.93
CA SER A 60 -10.04 9.77 -12.55
C SER A 60 -10.59 9.59 -11.14
N PRO A 61 -11.00 8.36 -10.75
CA PRO A 61 -11.21 8.06 -9.34
C PRO A 61 -9.92 8.31 -8.55
N GLY A 62 -10.03 8.63 -7.27
CA GLY A 62 -8.91 8.72 -6.36
C GLY A 62 -8.16 7.39 -6.26
N PHE A 63 -6.83 7.45 -6.27
CA PHE A 63 -5.99 6.25 -6.24
C PHE A 63 -6.10 5.54 -4.89
N ILE A 64 -6.06 4.22 -4.93
CA ILE A 64 -6.08 3.33 -3.77
C ILE A 64 -4.70 2.66 -3.69
N ASP A 65 -3.93 3.01 -2.69
CA ASP A 65 -2.65 2.38 -2.40
C ASP A 65 -2.90 1.02 -1.76
N ALA A 66 -2.71 -0.05 -2.56
CA ALA A 66 -3.04 -1.42 -2.17
C ALA A 66 -2.09 -1.98 -1.10
N HIS A 67 -0.94 -1.34 -0.88
CA HIS A 67 0.09 -1.83 0.02
C HIS A 67 0.84 -0.68 0.68
N THR A 68 0.61 -0.47 1.98
CA THR A 68 1.29 0.59 2.73
C THR A 68 1.68 0.13 4.13
N HIS A 69 2.59 0.90 4.73
CA HIS A 69 2.97 0.85 6.15
C HIS A 69 2.63 2.18 6.84
N ASP A 70 1.48 2.73 6.48
CA ASP A 70 1.01 4.04 6.95
C ASP A 70 0.27 3.97 8.30
N ASP A 71 0.34 2.85 9.02
CA ASP A 71 -0.42 2.58 10.23
C ASP A 71 -0.29 3.70 11.29
N ALA A 72 0.90 4.26 11.46
CA ALA A 72 1.11 5.40 12.35
C ALA A 72 0.88 6.75 11.63
N LEU A 73 1.13 6.82 10.31
CA LEU A 73 0.91 8.05 9.55
C LEU A 73 -0.56 8.49 9.56
N VAL A 74 -1.50 7.57 9.62
CA VAL A 74 -2.95 7.88 9.61
C VAL A 74 -3.49 8.39 10.94
N LEU A 75 -2.68 8.44 12.00
CA LEU A 75 -3.06 8.92 13.32
C LEU A 75 -2.94 10.45 13.46
N GLY A 76 -3.57 10.99 14.49
CA GLY A 76 -3.43 12.40 14.89
C GLY A 76 -3.96 13.40 13.87
N GLY A 77 -4.85 12.99 12.98
CA GLY A 77 -5.40 13.85 11.93
C GLY A 77 -4.35 14.29 10.91
N SER A 78 -3.51 13.37 10.49
CA SER A 78 -2.42 13.60 9.53
C SER A 78 -2.91 14.13 8.18
N ALA A 79 -2.13 15.02 7.57
CA ALA A 79 -2.31 15.47 6.20
C ALA A 79 -1.96 14.37 5.17
N MET A 80 -1.27 13.32 5.56
CA MET A 80 -0.82 12.22 4.70
C MET A 80 -0.14 12.73 3.41
N GLU A 81 0.71 13.76 3.56
CA GLU A 81 1.31 14.48 2.42
C GLU A 81 1.97 13.56 1.38
N PRO A 82 2.75 12.52 1.77
CA PRO A 82 3.36 11.62 0.79
C PRO A 82 2.36 10.89 -0.09
N LYS A 83 1.14 10.70 0.39
CA LYS A 83 0.07 9.97 -0.30
C LYS A 83 -0.83 10.90 -1.08
N VAL A 84 -1.41 11.89 -0.41
CA VAL A 84 -2.40 12.78 -1.02
C VAL A 84 -1.78 13.61 -2.14
N SER A 85 -0.52 14.08 -2.00
CA SER A 85 0.16 14.86 -3.04
C SER A 85 0.35 14.13 -4.37
N GLN A 86 0.30 12.79 -4.38
CA GLN A 86 0.39 11.98 -5.60
C GLN A 86 -0.97 11.40 -6.07
N GLY A 87 -2.09 11.86 -5.50
CA GLY A 87 -3.44 11.44 -5.90
C GLY A 87 -4.01 10.25 -5.13
N VAL A 88 -3.32 9.74 -4.12
CA VAL A 88 -3.81 8.65 -3.27
C VAL A 88 -4.87 9.18 -2.31
N THR A 89 -6.08 8.62 -2.37
CA THR A 89 -7.22 8.98 -1.53
C THR A 89 -7.58 7.91 -0.51
N THR A 90 -7.03 6.69 -0.68
CA THR A 90 -7.27 5.55 0.20
C THR A 90 -5.99 4.74 0.34
N VAL A 91 -5.66 4.34 1.57
CA VAL A 91 -4.53 3.47 1.88
C VAL A 91 -5.00 2.18 2.54
N VAL A 92 -4.39 1.04 2.15
CA VAL A 92 -4.55 -0.24 2.82
C VAL A 92 -3.39 -0.43 3.78
N THR A 93 -3.66 -0.47 5.09
CA THR A 93 -2.64 -0.58 6.15
C THR A 93 -2.64 -1.96 6.80
N GLY A 94 -1.65 -2.26 7.64
CA GLY A 94 -1.52 -3.55 8.31
C GLY A 94 -1.01 -4.66 7.38
N ASN A 95 -0.15 -4.33 6.42
CA ASN A 95 0.47 -5.27 5.47
C ASN A 95 1.67 -6.01 6.07
N CYS A 96 2.21 -6.99 5.35
CA CYS A 96 3.44 -7.74 5.68
C CYS A 96 3.46 -8.35 7.09
N GLY A 97 2.28 -8.67 7.62
CA GLY A 97 2.15 -9.27 8.95
C GLY A 97 2.35 -8.32 10.12
N ILE A 98 2.49 -7.01 9.87
CA ILE A 98 2.67 -6.01 10.92
C ILE A 98 1.53 -4.99 10.94
N SER A 99 1.05 -4.64 12.13
CA SER A 99 0.04 -3.61 12.40
C SER A 99 0.26 -3.02 13.79
N LEU A 100 -0.14 -1.77 14.03
CA LEU A 100 -0.01 -1.15 15.36
C LEU A 100 -0.94 -1.77 16.41
N ALA A 101 -2.06 -2.34 15.98
CA ALA A 101 -3.04 -2.97 16.83
C ALA A 101 -3.36 -4.39 16.35
N PRO A 102 -3.74 -5.32 17.25
CA PRO A 102 -3.83 -5.18 18.70
C PRO A 102 -2.48 -5.51 19.38
N LEU A 103 -1.74 -4.51 19.85
CA LEU A 103 -0.45 -4.71 20.52
C LEU A 103 -0.10 -3.53 21.44
N VAL A 104 0.42 -3.85 22.62
CA VAL A 104 1.03 -2.86 23.55
C VAL A 104 2.46 -3.31 23.81
N LEU A 105 3.42 -2.39 23.66
CA LEU A 105 4.83 -2.66 23.92
C LEU A 105 5.36 -1.77 25.05
N ASP A 106 6.11 -2.36 25.96
CA ASP A 106 6.81 -1.66 27.06
C ASP A 106 8.28 -1.30 26.69
N SER A 107 8.78 -1.85 25.58
CA SER A 107 10.13 -1.65 25.06
C SER A 107 10.10 -1.27 23.58
N SER A 108 11.27 -0.96 23.01
CA SER A 108 11.39 -0.70 21.56
C SER A 108 10.85 -1.88 20.75
N PRO A 109 10.07 -1.60 19.67
CA PRO A 109 9.54 -2.65 18.82
C PRO A 109 10.68 -3.46 18.18
N PRO A 110 10.60 -4.80 18.20
CA PRO A 110 11.56 -5.64 17.48
C PRO A 110 11.30 -5.56 15.98
N ALA A 111 12.38 -5.70 15.16
CA ALA A 111 12.25 -5.77 13.72
C ALA A 111 11.39 -6.98 13.26
N PRO A 112 10.42 -6.81 12.32
CA PRO A 112 10.15 -5.64 11.50
C PRO A 112 9.09 -4.67 12.05
N LEU A 113 8.63 -4.81 13.28
CA LEU A 113 7.62 -3.90 13.85
C LEU A 113 8.13 -2.45 13.93
N ASP A 114 9.43 -2.24 14.05
CA ASP A 114 10.09 -0.92 14.03
C ASP A 114 9.92 -0.16 12.70
N LEU A 115 9.49 -0.83 11.63
CA LEU A 115 9.09 -0.18 10.35
C LEU A 115 7.84 0.69 10.48
N LEU A 116 6.98 0.44 11.48
CA LEU A 116 5.78 1.24 11.73
C LEU A 116 6.02 2.41 12.69
N GLY A 117 7.24 2.56 13.22
CA GLY A 117 7.62 3.62 14.14
C GLY A 117 8.07 3.11 15.51
N ASP A 118 8.10 4.01 16.47
CA ASP A 118 8.59 3.76 17.82
C ASP A 118 7.53 3.14 18.74
N ARG A 119 7.96 2.78 19.97
CA ARG A 119 7.15 2.17 21.03
C ARG A 119 5.83 2.92 21.30
N GLU A 120 5.85 4.23 21.23
CA GLU A 120 4.70 5.09 21.49
C GLU A 120 3.51 4.82 20.56
N GLY A 121 3.76 4.28 19.34
CA GLY A 121 2.73 3.83 18.40
C GLY A 121 2.03 2.54 18.84
N TYR A 122 2.70 1.70 19.62
CA TYR A 122 2.21 0.38 20.06
C TYR A 122 1.51 0.46 21.44
N ARG A 123 0.35 1.10 21.48
CA ARG A 123 -0.43 1.37 22.70
C ARG A 123 -1.86 0.85 22.65
N TYR A 124 -2.24 0.14 21.61
CA TYR A 124 -3.62 -0.30 21.39
C TYR A 124 -3.78 -1.79 21.71
N ALA A 125 -4.26 -2.11 22.90
CA ALA A 125 -4.57 -3.50 23.29
C ALA A 125 -5.72 -4.08 22.45
N ARG A 126 -6.60 -3.24 21.90
CA ARG A 126 -7.73 -3.63 21.07
C ARG A 126 -7.68 -2.90 19.73
N PHE A 127 -8.02 -3.62 18.67
CA PHE A 127 -8.09 -3.03 17.33
C PHE A 127 -9.15 -1.92 17.23
N ALA A 128 -10.26 -2.10 17.94
CA ALA A 128 -11.34 -1.10 18.02
C ALA A 128 -10.85 0.26 18.53
N ASP A 129 -9.91 0.28 19.49
CA ASP A 129 -9.39 1.53 20.07
C ASP A 129 -8.51 2.30 19.07
N TYR A 130 -7.74 1.58 18.26
CA TYR A 130 -6.98 2.17 17.13
C TYR A 130 -7.91 2.80 16.10
N LEU A 131 -8.99 2.09 15.72
CA LEU A 131 -9.97 2.62 14.76
C LEU A 131 -10.69 3.85 15.34
N ALA A 132 -11.05 3.83 16.64
CA ALA A 132 -11.72 4.95 17.30
C ALA A 132 -10.82 6.20 17.33
N GLU A 133 -9.51 6.05 17.49
CA GLU A 133 -8.59 7.19 17.44
C GLU A 133 -8.51 7.80 16.04
N ILE A 134 -8.46 6.98 14.98
CA ILE A 134 -8.51 7.48 13.60
C ILE A 134 -9.83 8.22 13.33
N GLU A 135 -10.97 7.70 13.82
CA GLU A 135 -12.27 8.32 13.63
C GLU A 135 -12.44 9.61 14.42
N ALA A 136 -11.84 9.69 15.62
CA ALA A 136 -11.86 10.91 16.45
C ALA A 136 -11.01 12.03 15.84
N ASN A 137 -9.94 11.68 15.13
CA ASN A 137 -9.01 12.60 14.48
C ASN A 137 -8.75 12.15 13.03
N PRO A 138 -9.72 12.33 12.10
CA PRO A 138 -9.62 11.78 10.76
C PRO A 138 -8.39 12.30 10.01
N PRO A 139 -7.67 11.43 9.26
CA PRO A 139 -6.61 11.86 8.35
C PRO A 139 -7.19 12.48 7.06
N ALA A 140 -6.32 12.97 6.19
CA ALA A 140 -6.73 13.51 4.89
C ALA A 140 -7.28 12.43 3.94
N GLY A 141 -6.73 11.22 3.96
CA GLY A 141 -7.14 10.07 3.13
C GLY A 141 -7.95 9.02 3.89
N ASN A 142 -8.65 8.16 3.18
CA ASN A 142 -9.38 7.02 3.74
C ASN A 142 -8.40 5.90 4.13
N VAL A 143 -8.77 5.12 5.15
CA VAL A 143 -7.96 4.04 5.71
C VAL A 143 -8.73 2.73 5.69
N ALA A 144 -8.18 1.70 5.05
CA ALA A 144 -8.72 0.34 5.00
C ALA A 144 -7.76 -0.60 5.76
N PRO A 145 -7.97 -0.82 7.08
CA PRO A 145 -6.96 -1.45 7.93
C PRO A 145 -7.10 -2.96 8.02
N MET A 146 -5.95 -3.66 8.05
CA MET A 146 -5.83 -5.09 8.29
C MET A 146 -5.10 -5.38 9.60
N VAL A 147 -5.12 -6.64 10.02
CA VAL A 147 -4.39 -7.15 11.20
C VAL A 147 -3.19 -7.97 10.77
N GLY A 148 -2.04 -7.72 11.37
CA GLY A 148 -0.80 -8.42 11.08
C GLY A 148 -0.59 -9.68 11.93
N HIS A 149 -0.18 -10.78 11.30
CA HIS A 149 0.18 -12.05 11.96
C HIS A 149 1.33 -11.90 12.95
N THR A 150 2.41 -11.23 12.53
CA THR A 150 3.57 -10.98 13.40
C THR A 150 3.16 -10.18 14.63
N THR A 151 2.27 -9.19 14.47
CA THR A 151 1.68 -8.44 15.58
C THR A 151 0.96 -9.37 16.57
N LEU A 152 0.15 -10.30 16.06
CA LEU A 152 -0.55 -11.28 16.91
C LEU A 152 0.43 -12.24 17.62
N ARG A 153 1.46 -12.71 16.92
CA ARG A 153 2.50 -13.55 17.53
C ARG A 153 3.21 -12.84 18.68
N VAL A 154 3.65 -11.58 18.45
CA VAL A 154 4.31 -10.76 19.49
C VAL A 154 3.39 -10.49 20.70
N ALA A 155 2.09 -10.32 20.44
CA ALA A 155 1.10 -10.07 21.49
C ALA A 155 0.80 -11.31 22.37
N THR A 156 1.09 -12.54 21.89
CA THR A 156 0.57 -13.76 22.52
C THR A 156 1.62 -14.83 22.85
N MET A 157 2.82 -14.73 22.28
CA MET A 157 3.88 -15.73 22.44
C MET A 157 5.02 -15.19 23.29
N ASP A 158 5.65 -16.08 24.05
CA ASP A 158 6.85 -15.80 24.85
C ASP A 158 8.16 -15.98 24.06
N SER A 159 8.15 -16.81 22.99
CA SER A 159 9.26 -17.03 22.08
C SER A 159 8.76 -17.15 20.64
N LEU A 160 9.44 -16.47 19.71
CA LEU A 160 9.00 -16.32 18.31
C LEU A 160 9.82 -17.18 17.33
N ASP A 161 10.84 -17.89 17.82
CA ASP A 161 11.74 -18.77 17.07
C ASP A 161 11.19 -20.19 16.90
N ARG A 162 9.95 -20.43 17.28
CA ARG A 162 9.24 -21.70 17.24
C ARG A 162 7.81 -21.55 16.68
N ALA A 163 7.19 -22.68 16.34
CA ALA A 163 5.76 -22.73 16.07
C ALA A 163 4.95 -22.31 17.32
N ALA A 164 3.80 -21.72 17.13
CA ALA A 164 2.87 -21.42 18.20
C ALA A 164 2.25 -22.70 18.77
N THR A 165 2.06 -22.74 20.08
CA THR A 165 1.28 -23.77 20.74
C THR A 165 -0.21 -23.60 20.46
N GLN A 166 -1.03 -24.62 20.72
CA GLN A 166 -2.48 -24.52 20.53
C GLN A 166 -3.13 -23.44 21.43
N ASP A 167 -2.56 -23.17 22.63
CA ASP A 167 -3.03 -22.09 23.49
C ASP A 167 -2.74 -20.71 22.90
N GLU A 168 -1.56 -20.54 22.33
CA GLU A 168 -1.14 -19.30 21.65
C GLU A 168 -1.96 -19.08 20.36
N ILE A 169 -2.21 -20.14 19.57
CA ILE A 169 -3.12 -20.06 18.40
C ILE A 169 -4.52 -19.63 18.82
N ARG A 170 -5.04 -20.17 19.94
CA ARG A 170 -6.33 -19.74 20.50
C ARG A 170 -6.30 -18.27 20.96
N ALA A 171 -5.17 -17.81 21.53
CA ALA A 171 -5.01 -16.42 21.94
C ALA A 171 -4.95 -15.49 20.71
N MET A 172 -4.16 -15.80 19.69
CA MET A 172 -4.13 -15.08 18.41
C MET A 172 -5.51 -15.04 17.75
N SER A 173 -6.23 -16.17 17.75
CA SER A 173 -7.58 -16.27 17.17
C SER A 173 -8.57 -15.32 17.86
N ARG A 174 -8.52 -15.18 19.19
CA ARG A 174 -9.38 -14.24 19.92
C ARG A 174 -9.11 -12.78 19.53
N LEU A 175 -7.84 -12.38 19.45
CA LEU A 175 -7.45 -11.03 19.03
C LEU A 175 -7.84 -10.75 17.57
N LEU A 176 -7.63 -11.74 16.69
CA LEU A 176 -8.02 -11.64 15.28
C LEU A 176 -9.54 -11.54 15.13
N GLU A 177 -10.32 -12.35 15.86
CA GLU A 177 -11.78 -12.31 15.82
C GLU A 177 -12.33 -10.97 16.29
N GLU A 178 -11.82 -10.43 17.42
CA GLU A 178 -12.18 -9.10 17.89
C GLU A 178 -11.87 -8.03 16.83
N SER A 179 -10.70 -8.10 16.20
CA SER A 179 -10.28 -7.14 15.18
C SER A 179 -11.16 -7.19 13.93
N LEU A 180 -11.53 -8.39 13.47
CA LEU A 180 -12.45 -8.58 12.36
C LEU A 180 -13.88 -8.11 12.68
N GLN A 181 -14.34 -8.32 13.93
CA GLN A 181 -15.61 -7.77 14.43
C GLN A 181 -15.59 -6.24 14.52
N ALA A 182 -14.46 -5.65 14.89
CA ALA A 182 -14.28 -4.20 14.89
C ALA A 182 -14.25 -3.60 13.47
N GLY A 183 -14.08 -4.42 12.42
CA GLY A 183 -14.16 -3.99 11.03
C GLY A 183 -12.85 -4.06 10.24
N ALA A 184 -11.82 -4.74 10.75
CA ALA A 184 -10.63 -5.02 9.94
C ALA A 184 -11.04 -5.67 8.61
N ILE A 185 -10.46 -5.21 7.49
CA ILE A 185 -10.82 -5.69 6.15
C ILE A 185 -10.14 -7.03 5.81
N GLY A 186 -9.07 -7.37 6.51
CA GLY A 186 -8.26 -8.53 6.22
C GLY A 186 -7.25 -8.88 7.30
N PHE A 187 -6.45 -9.87 6.96
CA PHE A 187 -5.35 -10.40 7.76
C PHE A 187 -4.11 -10.52 6.87
N SER A 188 -2.96 -10.14 7.36
CA SER A 188 -1.69 -10.19 6.62
C SER A 188 -0.66 -11.07 7.29
N THR A 189 0.23 -11.70 6.50
CA THR A 189 1.43 -12.39 7.00
C THR A 189 2.70 -11.78 6.41
N GLY A 190 3.83 -11.93 7.12
CA GLY A 190 5.16 -11.57 6.66
C GLY A 190 6.14 -12.69 7.04
N LEU A 191 6.01 -13.84 6.36
CA LEU A 191 6.73 -15.07 6.71
C LEU A 191 8.24 -15.02 6.41
N TYR A 192 8.67 -14.02 5.66
CA TYR A 192 10.08 -13.72 5.40
C TYR A 192 10.82 -13.29 6.68
N TYR A 193 10.17 -12.53 7.55
CA TYR A 193 10.80 -11.89 8.71
C TYR A 193 11.04 -12.85 9.87
N PRO A 194 12.12 -12.64 10.65
CA PRO A 194 12.53 -13.56 11.74
C PRO A 194 11.40 -13.88 12.74
N LEU A 195 10.58 -12.89 13.11
CA LEU A 195 9.51 -13.05 14.11
C LEU A 195 8.35 -13.96 13.65
N ALA A 196 8.21 -14.19 12.34
CA ALA A 196 7.19 -15.05 11.77
C ALA A 196 7.75 -16.25 10.99
N ARG A 197 9.07 -16.30 10.75
CA ARG A 197 9.72 -17.32 9.92
C ARG A 197 9.50 -18.74 10.44
N ALA A 198 9.44 -18.91 11.76
CA ALA A 198 9.22 -20.20 12.41
C ALA A 198 7.75 -20.67 12.40
N ALA A 199 6.82 -19.83 11.94
CA ALA A 199 5.41 -20.20 11.82
C ALA A 199 5.24 -21.25 10.70
N PRO A 200 4.70 -22.45 10.99
CA PRO A 200 4.35 -23.41 9.96
C PRO A 200 3.12 -22.95 9.19
N THR A 201 2.92 -23.50 7.99
CA THR A 201 1.74 -23.18 7.16
C THR A 201 0.42 -23.49 7.87
N GLU A 202 0.39 -24.52 8.71
CA GLU A 202 -0.78 -24.91 9.50
C GLU A 202 -1.22 -23.85 10.50
N GLU A 203 -0.29 -23.15 11.16
CA GLU A 203 -0.58 -22.01 12.05
C GLU A 203 -1.33 -20.90 11.29
N VAL A 204 -0.86 -20.59 10.07
CA VAL A 204 -1.51 -19.61 9.20
C VAL A 204 -2.92 -20.08 8.80
N ILE A 205 -3.07 -21.36 8.39
CA ILE A 205 -4.35 -21.92 7.95
C ILE A 205 -5.39 -21.92 9.08
N ASP A 206 -4.99 -22.21 10.31
CA ASP A 206 -5.89 -22.14 11.47
C ASP A 206 -6.51 -20.73 11.60
N LEU A 207 -5.69 -19.67 11.49
CA LEU A 207 -6.13 -18.29 11.52
C LEU A 207 -6.95 -17.92 10.27
N LEU A 208 -6.57 -18.39 9.08
CA LEU A 208 -7.30 -18.12 7.83
C LEU A 208 -8.71 -18.73 7.84
N SER A 209 -8.92 -19.84 8.55
CA SER A 209 -10.26 -20.44 8.73
C SER A 209 -11.20 -19.47 9.46
N LEU A 210 -10.69 -18.65 10.35
CA LEU A 210 -11.44 -17.58 11.00
C LEU A 210 -11.67 -16.39 10.03
N VAL A 211 -10.63 -15.95 9.31
CA VAL A 211 -10.72 -14.88 8.30
C VAL A 211 -11.82 -15.17 7.27
N SER A 212 -11.92 -16.44 6.85
CA SER A 212 -12.96 -16.93 5.93
C SER A 212 -14.38 -16.72 6.47
N ARG A 213 -14.62 -16.99 7.75
CA ARG A 213 -15.95 -16.82 8.39
C ARG A 213 -16.45 -15.38 8.32
N PHE A 214 -15.53 -14.42 8.30
CA PHE A 214 -15.84 -13.00 8.15
C PHE A 214 -15.86 -12.53 6.70
N GLY A 215 -15.55 -13.38 5.73
CA GLY A 215 -15.43 -12.99 4.32
C GLY A 215 -14.34 -11.95 4.08
N ALA A 216 -13.34 -11.90 4.95
CA ALA A 216 -12.20 -10.98 4.88
C ALA A 216 -11.13 -11.51 3.90
N ILE A 217 -10.10 -10.68 3.61
CA ILE A 217 -9.03 -11.00 2.67
C ILE A 217 -7.76 -11.42 3.38
N TYR A 218 -6.94 -12.22 2.73
CA TYR A 218 -5.59 -12.58 3.15
C TYR A 218 -4.57 -11.95 2.21
N THR A 219 -3.58 -11.23 2.78
CA THR A 219 -2.41 -10.72 2.04
C THR A 219 -1.14 -11.33 2.61
N THR A 220 -0.11 -11.54 1.79
CA THR A 220 1.12 -12.17 2.27
C THR A 220 2.38 -11.60 1.64
N HIS A 221 3.30 -11.11 2.48
CA HIS A 221 4.72 -11.11 2.17
C HIS A 221 5.20 -12.55 2.33
N MET A 222 5.52 -13.18 1.22
CA MET A 222 5.84 -14.60 1.15
C MET A 222 7.08 -14.96 1.97
N ARG A 223 7.27 -16.24 2.22
CA ARG A 223 8.39 -16.76 3.00
C ARG A 223 9.74 -16.56 2.32
N ASP A 224 9.76 -16.58 1.00
CA ASP A 224 10.95 -16.43 0.17
C ASP A 224 10.57 -15.74 -1.14
N GLU A 225 11.24 -14.67 -1.47
CA GLU A 225 11.09 -13.89 -2.71
C GLU A 225 12.37 -14.01 -3.59
N GLU A 226 13.27 -14.92 -3.20
CA GLU A 226 14.56 -15.19 -3.80
C GLU A 226 14.51 -16.56 -4.54
N ASP A 227 15.43 -17.46 -4.19
CA ASP A 227 15.59 -18.77 -4.83
C ASP A 227 14.36 -19.67 -4.67
N GLY A 228 13.63 -19.53 -3.57
CA GLY A 228 12.41 -20.25 -3.24
C GLY A 228 11.11 -19.59 -3.64
N VAL A 229 11.12 -18.55 -4.46
CA VAL A 229 9.93 -17.74 -4.78
C VAL A 229 8.74 -18.55 -5.30
N GLU A 230 8.97 -19.55 -6.15
CA GLU A 230 7.89 -20.41 -6.69
C GLU A 230 7.31 -21.33 -5.61
N LEU A 231 8.15 -21.88 -4.73
CA LEU A 231 7.67 -22.70 -3.60
C LEU A 231 6.85 -21.86 -2.62
N SER A 232 7.25 -20.62 -2.39
CA SER A 232 6.50 -19.69 -1.53
C SER A 232 5.18 -19.26 -2.13
N LEU A 233 5.07 -19.15 -3.46
CA LEU A 233 3.80 -18.97 -4.15
C LEU A 233 2.88 -20.17 -3.93
N LEU A 234 3.40 -21.40 -4.11
CA LEU A 234 2.64 -22.62 -3.92
C LEU A 234 2.17 -22.79 -2.47
N GLU A 235 3.03 -22.48 -1.48
CA GLU A 235 2.67 -22.41 -0.06
C GLU A 235 1.51 -21.44 0.17
N SER A 236 1.59 -20.24 -0.39
CA SER A 236 0.57 -19.19 -0.25
C SER A 236 -0.76 -19.60 -0.87
N PHE A 237 -0.73 -20.25 -2.05
CA PHE A 237 -1.92 -20.77 -2.71
C PHE A 237 -2.56 -21.88 -1.91
N ASP A 238 -1.79 -22.83 -1.37
CA ASP A 238 -2.29 -23.91 -0.52
C ASP A 238 -2.94 -23.37 0.76
N ALA A 239 -2.25 -22.45 1.44
CA ALA A 239 -2.77 -21.83 2.65
C ALA A 239 -4.11 -21.11 2.40
N ALA A 240 -4.19 -20.27 1.36
CA ALA A 240 -5.42 -19.55 1.02
C ALA A 240 -6.56 -20.49 0.60
N LYS A 241 -6.25 -21.54 -0.19
CA LYS A 241 -7.23 -22.55 -0.62
C LYS A 241 -7.79 -23.32 0.56
N ARG A 242 -6.93 -23.81 1.45
CA ARG A 242 -7.35 -24.56 2.66
C ARG A 242 -8.09 -23.66 3.64
N GLY A 243 -7.62 -22.39 3.79
CA GLY A 243 -8.30 -21.37 4.58
C GLY A 243 -9.59 -20.83 3.95
N ARG A 244 -9.85 -21.12 2.65
CA ARG A 244 -11.02 -20.64 1.88
C ARG A 244 -11.15 -19.12 1.85
N VAL A 245 -10.05 -18.43 1.63
CA VAL A 245 -9.98 -16.96 1.60
C VAL A 245 -9.45 -16.46 0.27
N PRO A 246 -9.88 -15.28 -0.21
CA PRO A 246 -9.19 -14.58 -1.31
C PRO A 246 -7.78 -14.21 -0.87
N LEU A 247 -6.82 -14.29 -1.80
CA LEU A 247 -5.40 -14.05 -1.57
C LEU A 247 -4.90 -12.85 -2.36
N VAL A 248 -4.04 -12.06 -1.75
CA VAL A 248 -3.16 -11.10 -2.44
C VAL A 248 -1.71 -11.43 -2.13
N ILE A 249 -0.92 -11.66 -3.17
CA ILE A 249 0.54 -11.72 -3.07
C ILE A 249 1.05 -10.29 -2.99
N SER A 250 1.62 -9.95 -1.84
CA SER A 250 2.12 -8.60 -1.55
C SER A 250 3.39 -8.31 -2.35
N HIS A 251 3.50 -7.09 -2.90
CA HIS A 251 4.69 -6.53 -3.57
C HIS A 251 5.49 -7.57 -4.38
N HIS A 252 4.79 -8.37 -5.22
CA HIS A 252 5.39 -9.50 -5.92
C HIS A 252 6.66 -9.10 -6.68
N LYS A 253 7.74 -9.85 -6.45
CA LYS A 253 9.06 -9.65 -7.05
C LYS A 253 9.86 -10.94 -7.11
N CYS A 254 10.95 -10.94 -7.89
CA CYS A 254 11.99 -11.96 -7.88
C CYS A 254 13.31 -11.27 -7.51
N MET A 255 13.81 -11.53 -6.29
CA MET A 255 14.99 -10.85 -5.74
C MET A 255 16.29 -11.59 -6.06
N GLY A 256 17.35 -10.81 -6.35
CA GLY A 256 18.69 -11.31 -6.66
C GLY A 256 18.91 -11.54 -8.13
N SER A 257 20.12 -11.23 -8.60
CA SER A 257 20.47 -11.28 -10.04
C SER A 257 20.30 -12.67 -10.65
N GLU A 258 20.50 -13.72 -9.86
CA GLU A 258 20.31 -15.11 -10.25
C GLU A 258 18.84 -15.50 -10.47
N ASN A 259 17.92 -14.69 -9.99
CA ASN A 259 16.46 -14.87 -10.10
C ASN A 259 15.83 -13.96 -11.17
N HIS A 260 16.61 -13.10 -11.83
CA HIS A 260 16.10 -12.25 -12.88
C HIS A 260 15.49 -13.09 -14.02
N GLY A 261 14.35 -12.68 -14.54
CA GLY A 261 13.58 -13.40 -15.58
C GLY A 261 12.54 -14.39 -15.01
N ARG A 262 12.60 -14.75 -13.73
CA ARG A 262 11.65 -15.72 -13.12
C ARG A 262 10.23 -15.18 -12.99
N SER A 263 10.00 -13.88 -13.21
CA SER A 263 8.65 -13.33 -13.27
C SER A 263 7.79 -14.01 -14.37
N VAL A 264 8.38 -14.62 -15.39
CA VAL A 264 7.65 -15.42 -16.39
C VAL A 264 7.01 -16.65 -15.73
N SER A 265 7.78 -17.44 -15.00
CA SER A 265 7.27 -18.66 -14.34
C SER A 265 6.35 -18.33 -13.15
N THR A 266 6.68 -17.31 -12.36
CA THR A 266 5.86 -16.94 -11.21
C THR A 266 4.48 -16.39 -11.63
N LEU A 267 4.39 -15.58 -12.68
CA LEU A 267 3.11 -15.10 -13.19
C LEU A 267 2.27 -16.24 -13.81
N ASN A 268 2.91 -17.21 -14.49
CA ASN A 268 2.21 -18.40 -14.99
C ASN A 268 1.61 -19.22 -13.82
N LEU A 269 2.33 -19.39 -12.70
CA LEU A 269 1.80 -20.06 -11.51
C LEU A 269 0.61 -19.28 -10.90
N ILE A 270 0.71 -17.94 -10.85
CA ILE A 270 -0.38 -17.09 -10.40
C ILE A 270 -1.60 -17.24 -11.30
N ASP A 271 -1.44 -17.22 -12.62
CA ASP A 271 -2.55 -17.39 -13.57
C ASP A 271 -3.19 -18.77 -13.44
N GLU A 272 -2.40 -19.82 -13.29
CA GLU A 272 -2.95 -21.15 -13.02
C GLU A 272 -3.77 -21.19 -11.71
N ALA A 273 -3.26 -20.60 -10.63
CA ALA A 273 -3.98 -20.52 -9.37
C ALA A 273 -5.30 -19.74 -9.50
N ARG A 274 -5.31 -18.65 -10.27
CA ARG A 274 -6.49 -17.80 -10.53
C ARG A 274 -7.62 -18.53 -11.27
N THR A 275 -7.34 -19.62 -11.96
CA THR A 275 -8.41 -20.44 -12.55
C THR A 275 -9.22 -21.21 -11.51
N ARG A 276 -8.71 -21.35 -10.27
CA ARG A 276 -9.27 -22.22 -9.23
C ARG A 276 -9.64 -21.48 -7.94
N GLN A 277 -9.08 -20.29 -7.72
CA GLN A 277 -9.29 -19.48 -6.52
C GLN A 277 -9.06 -18.00 -6.80
N ALA A 278 -9.58 -17.12 -5.94
CA ALA A 278 -9.39 -15.69 -6.04
C ALA A 278 -7.95 -15.32 -5.60
N VAL A 279 -7.09 -14.97 -6.56
CA VAL A 279 -5.72 -14.51 -6.33
C VAL A 279 -5.51 -13.17 -7.03
N GLY A 280 -5.05 -12.19 -6.29
CA GLY A 280 -4.51 -10.91 -6.76
C GLY A 280 -3.05 -10.78 -6.37
N LEU A 281 -2.41 -9.72 -6.85
CA LEU A 281 -1.07 -9.33 -6.43
C LEU A 281 -0.94 -7.81 -6.49
N ASP A 282 0.02 -7.26 -5.74
CA ASP A 282 0.42 -5.87 -5.88
C ASP A 282 1.91 -5.75 -6.19
N ALA A 283 2.31 -4.60 -6.73
CA ALA A 283 3.70 -4.26 -7.03
C ALA A 283 3.88 -2.74 -7.09
N TYR A 284 5.12 -2.29 -6.96
CA TYR A 284 5.55 -0.90 -7.13
C TYR A 284 6.49 -0.75 -8.35
N PRO A 285 6.54 0.43 -9.00
CA PRO A 285 7.27 0.63 -10.24
C PRO A 285 8.76 0.99 -10.03
N TYR A 286 9.48 0.21 -9.23
CA TYR A 286 10.91 0.43 -8.92
C TYR A 286 11.65 -0.89 -8.81
N VAL A 287 12.94 -0.88 -9.14
CA VAL A 287 13.85 -2.05 -9.08
C VAL A 287 14.50 -2.24 -7.71
N ALA A 288 14.18 -1.40 -6.75
CA ALA A 288 14.70 -1.48 -5.39
C ALA A 288 13.57 -1.70 -4.38
N GLY A 289 13.85 -2.44 -3.32
CA GLY A 289 12.99 -2.59 -2.14
C GLY A 289 13.52 -1.79 -0.96
N SER A 290 12.72 -1.64 0.10
CA SER A 290 13.16 -1.01 1.37
C SER A 290 12.55 -1.77 2.54
N THR A 291 13.42 -2.14 3.51
CA THR A 291 13.03 -2.80 4.76
C THR A 291 14.15 -2.70 5.79
N VAL A 292 14.07 -3.43 6.90
CA VAL A 292 15.13 -3.51 7.92
C VAL A 292 16.47 -4.00 7.32
N LEU A 293 17.59 -3.53 7.88
CA LEU A 293 18.92 -3.92 7.41
C LEU A 293 19.21 -5.38 7.76
N MET A 294 19.38 -6.21 6.74
CA MET A 294 19.65 -7.66 6.86
C MET A 294 20.77 -8.10 5.93
N ASP A 295 21.75 -8.84 6.48
CA ASP A 295 22.89 -9.38 5.76
C ASP A 295 22.49 -10.25 4.54
N ALA A 296 21.46 -11.08 4.67
CA ALA A 296 20.97 -11.90 3.56
C ALA A 296 20.56 -11.06 2.35
N MET A 297 19.82 -9.96 2.55
CA MET A 297 19.40 -9.06 1.48
C MET A 297 20.56 -8.24 0.90
N VAL A 298 21.54 -7.85 1.73
CA VAL A 298 22.74 -7.15 1.27
C VAL A 298 23.49 -8.00 0.24
N ARG A 299 23.65 -9.31 0.50
CA ARG A 299 24.34 -10.24 -0.41
C ARG A 299 23.64 -10.44 -1.77
N LYS A 300 22.33 -10.24 -1.82
CA LYS A 300 21.51 -10.39 -3.04
C LYS A 300 21.34 -9.07 -3.80
N SER A 301 21.92 -7.98 -3.29
CA SER A 301 21.75 -6.63 -3.84
C SER A 301 23.02 -6.14 -4.52
N SER A 302 22.86 -5.51 -5.68
CA SER A 302 23.96 -4.84 -6.39
C SER A 302 24.43 -3.56 -5.71
N ARG A 303 23.53 -2.91 -4.95
CA ARG A 303 23.75 -1.67 -4.19
C ARG A 303 22.82 -1.64 -2.98
N VAL A 304 23.27 -1.04 -1.87
CA VAL A 304 22.46 -0.84 -0.66
C VAL A 304 22.66 0.56 -0.12
N LEU A 305 21.55 1.32 0.04
CA LEU A 305 21.56 2.62 0.70
C LEU A 305 20.97 2.49 2.11
N ILE A 306 21.55 3.18 3.08
CA ILE A 306 21.04 3.18 4.45
C ILE A 306 19.90 4.20 4.56
N ALA A 307 18.68 3.74 4.86
CA ALA A 307 17.51 4.59 5.03
C ALA A 307 17.55 5.32 6.39
N TRP A 308 17.92 4.61 7.44
CA TRP A 308 18.12 5.12 8.78
C TRP A 308 19.03 4.17 9.59
N SER A 309 19.63 4.67 10.67
CA SER A 309 20.36 3.86 11.65
C SER A 309 20.21 4.51 13.03
N LYS A 310 19.78 3.73 14.05
CA LYS A 310 19.67 4.26 15.42
C LYS A 310 21.03 4.65 16.00
N PRO A 311 22.11 3.84 15.87
CA PRO A 311 23.43 4.22 16.37
C PRO A 311 24.08 5.37 15.57
N HIS A 312 23.75 5.51 14.27
CA HIS A 312 24.43 6.38 13.33
C HIS A 312 23.44 7.17 12.46
N PRO A 313 22.59 8.08 13.02
CA PRO A 313 21.59 8.81 12.25
C PRO A 313 22.18 9.73 11.16
N GLU A 314 23.46 10.12 11.29
CA GLU A 314 24.15 11.01 10.34
C GLU A 314 24.45 10.36 8.97
N ILE A 315 24.38 9.02 8.87
CA ILE A 315 24.76 8.32 7.64
C ILE A 315 23.61 8.02 6.69
N ARG A 316 22.39 8.44 7.01
CA ARG A 316 21.22 8.23 6.18
C ARG A 316 21.44 8.67 4.72
N GLY A 317 20.93 7.91 3.77
CA GLY A 317 21.05 8.15 2.33
C GLY A 317 22.41 7.76 1.75
N ARG A 318 23.33 7.20 2.56
CA ARG A 318 24.65 6.79 2.09
C ARG A 318 24.70 5.33 1.67
N ASP A 319 25.61 5.04 0.75
CA ASP A 319 25.87 3.68 0.30
C ASP A 319 26.61 2.86 1.37
N LEU A 320 26.15 1.64 1.63
CA LEU A 320 26.73 0.76 2.65
C LEU A 320 28.21 0.42 2.35
N SER A 321 28.57 0.25 1.07
CA SER A 321 29.94 -0.06 0.68
C SER A 321 30.88 1.12 0.93
N ASP A 322 30.39 2.35 0.76
CA ASP A 322 31.17 3.56 1.05
C ASP A 322 31.36 3.77 2.55
N ILE A 323 30.35 3.41 3.34
CA ILE A 323 30.42 3.45 4.80
C ILE A 323 31.48 2.46 5.31
N ALA A 324 31.42 1.20 4.86
CA ALA A 324 32.37 0.16 5.23
C ALA A 324 33.80 0.55 4.87
N ARG A 325 34.01 1.11 3.69
CA ARG A 325 35.32 1.63 3.23
C ARG A 325 35.81 2.78 4.10
N GLN A 326 34.95 3.75 4.43
CA GLN A 326 35.29 4.87 5.29
C GLN A 326 35.65 4.44 6.72
N TRP A 327 35.00 3.39 7.23
CA TRP A 327 35.23 2.86 8.57
C TRP A 327 36.38 1.84 8.61
N ASP A 328 37.03 1.57 7.49
CA ASP A 328 38.09 0.57 7.32
C ASP A 328 37.69 -0.79 7.93
N CYS A 329 36.49 -1.29 7.55
CA CYS A 329 35.93 -2.51 8.06
C CYS A 329 35.21 -3.31 6.97
N SER A 330 34.87 -4.58 7.27
CA SER A 330 34.05 -5.38 6.36
C SER A 330 32.61 -4.86 6.30
N VAL A 331 31.88 -5.23 5.22
CA VAL A 331 30.45 -4.93 5.09
C VAL A 331 29.67 -5.52 6.27
N ASN A 332 30.01 -6.73 6.71
CA ASN A 332 29.35 -7.37 7.85
C ASN A 332 29.57 -6.59 9.16
N ASP A 333 30.80 -6.13 9.43
CA ASP A 333 31.07 -5.28 10.60
C ASP A 333 30.30 -3.95 10.52
N ALA A 334 30.17 -3.39 9.31
CA ALA A 334 29.38 -2.17 9.11
C ALA A 334 27.89 -2.44 9.40
N ILE A 335 27.30 -3.55 8.95
CA ILE A 335 25.92 -3.95 9.24
C ILE A 335 25.70 -4.04 10.75
N GLU A 336 26.61 -4.72 11.49
CA GLU A 336 26.52 -4.87 12.94
C GLU A 336 26.57 -3.51 13.67
N ARG A 337 27.49 -2.63 13.26
CA ARG A 337 27.62 -1.28 13.85
C ARG A 337 26.41 -0.38 13.57
N LEU A 338 25.77 -0.53 12.40
CA LEU A 338 24.63 0.25 11.97
C LEU A 338 23.33 -0.18 12.63
N SER A 339 23.22 -1.46 13.02
CA SER A 339 21.96 -2.06 13.47
C SER A 339 21.55 -1.60 14.90
N PRO A 340 20.24 -1.37 15.17
CA PRO A 340 19.12 -1.49 14.24
C PRO A 340 19.10 -0.39 13.19
N ALA A 341 18.77 -0.75 11.94
CA ALA A 341 18.78 0.14 10.80
C ALA A 341 17.79 -0.33 9.72
N GLY A 342 17.39 0.60 8.85
CA GLY A 342 16.65 0.33 7.62
C GLY A 342 17.52 0.59 6.38
N ALA A 343 17.22 -0.11 5.29
CA ALA A 343 17.99 0.01 4.05
C ALA A 343 17.14 -0.15 2.79
N ILE A 344 17.63 0.46 1.70
CA ILE A 344 17.09 0.36 0.34
C ILE A 344 18.02 -0.56 -0.46
N TYR A 345 17.44 -1.60 -1.07
CA TYR A 345 18.14 -2.69 -1.71
C TYR A 345 17.87 -2.73 -3.22
N PHE A 346 18.89 -2.61 -4.04
CA PHE A 346 18.80 -2.73 -5.51
C PHE A 346 19.01 -4.18 -5.92
N HIS A 347 17.93 -4.93 -6.10
CA HIS A 347 17.97 -6.38 -6.28
C HIS A 347 16.98 -6.96 -7.31
N MET A 348 16.23 -6.11 -8.02
CA MET A 348 15.28 -6.53 -9.06
C MET A 348 15.76 -6.07 -10.43
N SER A 349 15.24 -6.69 -11.51
CA SER A 349 15.44 -6.23 -12.88
C SER A 349 14.26 -5.40 -13.37
N ASP A 350 14.53 -4.41 -14.25
CA ASP A 350 13.47 -3.64 -14.92
C ASP A 350 12.51 -4.54 -15.70
N GLU A 351 13.02 -5.56 -16.40
CA GLU A 351 12.19 -6.47 -17.17
C GLU A 351 11.17 -7.23 -16.33
N ASP A 352 11.57 -7.72 -15.14
CA ASP A 352 10.66 -8.40 -14.22
C ASP A 352 9.63 -7.43 -13.65
N VAL A 353 10.08 -6.25 -13.20
CA VAL A 353 9.18 -5.21 -12.68
C VAL A 353 8.16 -4.81 -13.75
N HIS A 354 8.58 -4.55 -14.97
CA HIS A 354 7.68 -4.18 -16.07
C HIS A 354 6.69 -5.30 -16.41
N ARG A 355 7.15 -6.55 -16.44
CA ARG A 355 6.28 -7.72 -16.71
C ARG A 355 5.23 -7.91 -15.61
N ILE A 356 5.64 -7.78 -14.35
CA ILE A 356 4.72 -7.87 -13.21
C ILE A 356 3.71 -6.72 -13.25
N LEU A 357 4.15 -5.48 -13.49
CA LEU A 357 3.25 -4.33 -13.61
C LEU A 357 2.27 -4.45 -14.79
N ALA A 358 2.70 -5.00 -15.90
CA ALA A 358 1.85 -5.21 -17.08
C ALA A 358 0.78 -6.31 -16.86
N HIS A 359 1.01 -7.23 -15.93
CA HIS A 359 0.06 -8.32 -15.66
C HIS A 359 -1.31 -7.80 -15.20
N PRO A 360 -2.45 -8.26 -15.78
CA PRO A 360 -3.77 -7.64 -15.57
C PRO A 360 -4.31 -7.75 -14.14
N ALA A 361 -3.80 -8.66 -13.32
CA ALA A 361 -4.19 -8.82 -11.92
C ALA A 361 -3.33 -7.99 -10.94
N THR A 362 -2.29 -7.31 -11.41
CA THR A 362 -1.42 -6.51 -10.55
C THR A 362 -2.08 -5.20 -10.19
N MET A 363 -2.28 -4.98 -8.90
CA MET A 363 -2.61 -3.70 -8.30
C MET A 363 -1.34 -2.87 -8.08
N ILE A 364 -1.48 -1.57 -7.94
CA ILE A 364 -0.37 -0.70 -7.55
C ILE A 364 -0.39 -0.51 -6.03
N GLY A 365 0.72 -0.85 -5.39
CA GLY A 365 1.00 -0.56 -3.99
C GLY A 365 2.31 0.21 -3.89
N SER A 366 2.40 1.18 -2.98
CA SER A 366 3.66 1.92 -2.79
C SER A 366 4.68 1.13 -1.98
N ASP A 367 4.21 0.31 -1.06
CA ASP A 367 5.04 -0.33 -0.03
C ASP A 367 5.93 0.70 0.70
N GLY A 368 5.40 1.94 0.84
CA GLY A 368 6.12 3.07 1.41
C GLY A 368 6.29 2.97 2.91
N LEU A 369 7.46 3.43 3.40
CA LEU A 369 7.81 3.47 4.82
C LEU A 369 7.91 4.94 5.26
N PRO A 370 6.84 5.54 5.82
CA PRO A 370 6.80 6.98 6.12
C PRO A 370 7.72 7.38 7.28
N HIS A 371 8.15 6.44 8.11
CA HIS A 371 9.02 6.66 9.26
C HIS A 371 10.51 6.65 8.90
N ASP A 372 10.89 6.19 7.70
CA ASP A 372 12.28 6.24 7.25
C ASP A 372 12.79 7.68 7.19
N GLU A 373 13.98 7.96 7.73
CA GLU A 373 14.62 9.28 7.67
C GLU A 373 15.04 9.64 6.24
N HIS A 374 15.49 8.66 5.47
CA HIS A 374 15.75 8.75 4.04
C HIS A 374 14.92 7.69 3.31
N PRO A 375 13.62 7.94 3.07
CA PRO A 375 12.71 6.92 2.54
C PRO A 375 13.05 6.55 1.09
N HIS A 376 12.64 5.36 0.68
CA HIS A 376 12.61 5.00 -0.72
C HIS A 376 11.68 5.95 -1.51
N PRO A 377 12.06 6.42 -2.73
CA PRO A 377 11.24 7.35 -3.52
C PRO A 377 9.82 6.83 -3.83
N ARG A 378 9.56 5.50 -3.72
CA ARG A 378 8.23 4.90 -3.90
C ARG A 378 7.18 5.48 -2.95
N LEU A 379 7.59 6.00 -1.78
CA LEU A 379 6.69 6.62 -0.81
C LEU A 379 5.99 7.87 -1.40
N TRP A 380 6.70 8.64 -2.23
CA TRP A 380 6.24 9.92 -2.78
C TRP A 380 5.92 9.89 -4.28
N GLY A 381 6.33 8.84 -5.01
CA GLY A 381 6.30 8.84 -6.47
C GLY A 381 5.69 7.61 -7.13
N ALA A 382 5.24 6.58 -6.41
CA ALA A 382 4.80 5.33 -7.03
C ALA A 382 3.67 5.52 -8.05
N PHE A 383 2.64 6.27 -7.73
CA PHE A 383 1.46 6.45 -8.59
C PHE A 383 1.75 7.37 -9.79
N PRO A 384 2.39 8.55 -9.62
CA PRO A 384 2.80 9.38 -10.74
C PRO A 384 3.80 8.68 -11.68
N ARG A 385 4.69 7.82 -11.14
CA ARG A 385 5.62 7.03 -11.95
C ARG A 385 4.89 6.03 -12.85
N VAL A 386 3.82 5.40 -12.36
CA VAL A 386 2.97 4.54 -13.19
C VAL A 386 2.39 5.32 -14.37
N LEU A 387 1.83 6.52 -14.12
CA LEU A 387 1.20 7.35 -15.16
C LEU A 387 2.22 7.98 -16.12
N GLY A 388 3.30 8.55 -15.58
CA GLY A 388 4.34 9.21 -16.37
C GLY A 388 5.25 8.20 -17.05
N HIS A 389 6.00 7.45 -16.24
CA HIS A 389 7.05 6.57 -16.77
C HIS A 389 6.48 5.30 -17.42
N CYS A 390 5.62 4.54 -16.71
CA CYS A 390 5.15 3.27 -17.28
C CYS A 390 4.16 3.45 -18.45
N VAL A 391 3.23 4.41 -18.35
CA VAL A 391 2.24 4.66 -19.40
C VAL A 391 2.81 5.53 -20.52
N ARG A 392 3.16 6.79 -20.21
CA ARG A 392 3.53 7.77 -21.22
C ARG A 392 4.87 7.47 -21.88
N ASP A 393 5.92 7.16 -21.08
CA ASP A 393 7.28 7.07 -21.60
C ASP A 393 7.60 5.66 -22.12
N LEU A 394 7.16 4.58 -21.44
CA LEU A 394 7.43 3.19 -21.82
C LEU A 394 6.28 2.52 -22.56
N ASN A 395 5.07 3.08 -22.53
CA ASN A 395 3.86 2.50 -23.17
C ASN A 395 3.63 1.03 -22.77
N LEU A 396 3.82 0.69 -21.47
CA LEU A 396 3.66 -0.68 -20.98
C LEU A 396 2.21 -1.15 -21.02
N PHE A 397 1.26 -0.25 -20.82
CA PHE A 397 -0.19 -0.47 -20.89
C PHE A 397 -0.92 0.87 -21.11
N PRO A 398 -2.19 0.85 -21.57
CA PRO A 398 -2.99 2.07 -21.75
C PRO A 398 -3.26 2.81 -20.42
N LEU A 399 -3.53 4.11 -20.53
CA LEU A 399 -3.86 4.96 -19.38
C LEU A 399 -5.07 4.42 -18.59
N GLU A 400 -6.09 3.94 -19.29
CA GLU A 400 -7.30 3.38 -18.69
C GLU A 400 -6.99 2.14 -17.84
N GLU A 401 -6.07 1.31 -18.30
CA GLU A 401 -5.61 0.14 -17.53
C GLU A 401 -4.78 0.54 -16.32
N ALA A 402 -3.92 1.56 -16.44
CA ALA A 402 -3.18 2.12 -15.30
C ALA A 402 -4.14 2.61 -14.22
N VAL A 403 -5.13 3.42 -14.60
CA VAL A 403 -6.13 3.93 -13.67
C VAL A 403 -6.92 2.77 -13.05
N ARG A 404 -7.33 1.76 -13.83
CA ARG A 404 -8.02 0.58 -13.30
C ARG A 404 -7.19 -0.16 -12.24
N LYS A 405 -5.89 -0.35 -12.47
CA LYS A 405 -4.94 -1.00 -11.54
C LYS A 405 -4.76 -0.22 -10.23
N MET A 406 -4.96 1.09 -10.27
CA MET A 406 -4.84 1.99 -9.12
C MET A 406 -6.18 2.29 -8.43
N THR A 407 -7.32 1.85 -8.98
CA THR A 407 -8.65 2.27 -8.50
C THR A 407 -9.64 1.12 -8.38
N THR A 408 -10.32 0.70 -9.45
CA THR A 408 -11.36 -0.34 -9.41
C THR A 408 -10.80 -1.71 -9.04
N LEU A 409 -9.61 -2.04 -9.51
CA LEU A 409 -9.00 -3.34 -9.19
C LEU A 409 -8.76 -3.51 -7.68
N PRO A 410 -8.04 -2.60 -6.98
CA PRO A 410 -7.93 -2.68 -5.52
C PRO A 410 -9.26 -2.49 -4.80
N ALA A 411 -10.16 -1.59 -5.25
CA ALA A 411 -11.48 -1.43 -4.64
C ALA A 411 -12.29 -2.73 -4.64
N THR A 412 -12.26 -3.47 -5.75
CA THR A 412 -12.93 -4.77 -5.89
C THR A 412 -12.26 -5.83 -5.03
N THR A 413 -10.93 -5.90 -5.09
CA THR A 413 -10.13 -6.88 -4.35
C THR A 413 -10.34 -6.76 -2.85
N PHE A 414 -10.26 -5.54 -2.31
CA PHE A 414 -10.45 -5.24 -0.88
C PHE A 414 -11.92 -4.98 -0.49
N LYS A 415 -12.87 -5.16 -1.44
CA LYS A 415 -14.32 -4.99 -1.23
C LYS A 415 -14.72 -3.60 -0.71
N LEU A 416 -14.05 -2.55 -1.18
CA LEU A 416 -14.31 -1.15 -0.82
C LEU A 416 -15.54 -0.64 -1.58
N LYS A 417 -16.70 -0.65 -0.93
CA LYS A 417 -18.00 -0.35 -1.56
C LYS A 417 -18.09 1.10 -2.03
N ASN A 418 -18.63 1.30 -3.24
CA ASN A 418 -18.91 2.60 -3.86
C ASN A 418 -17.67 3.48 -4.04
N ARG A 419 -16.48 2.87 -4.25
CA ARG A 419 -15.20 3.55 -4.50
C ARG A 419 -14.47 2.94 -5.69
N GLY A 420 -13.45 3.63 -6.18
CA GLY A 420 -12.59 3.18 -7.27
C GLY A 420 -13.19 3.34 -8.67
N CYS A 421 -14.36 3.94 -8.81
CA CYS A 421 -15.00 4.16 -10.12
C CYS A 421 -15.77 5.50 -10.12
N ILE A 422 -15.68 6.27 -11.21
CA ILE A 422 -16.53 7.45 -11.45
C ILE A 422 -17.90 6.96 -11.91
N ALA A 423 -18.85 6.86 -10.96
CA ALA A 423 -20.23 6.50 -11.20
C ALA A 423 -21.14 7.29 -10.27
N VAL A 424 -22.34 7.67 -10.76
CA VAL A 424 -23.32 8.37 -9.93
C VAL A 424 -23.67 7.57 -8.69
N GLY A 425 -23.63 8.22 -7.52
CA GLY A 425 -23.85 7.61 -6.22
C GLY A 425 -22.58 7.07 -5.52
N ASN A 426 -21.46 6.90 -6.22
CA ASN A 426 -20.18 6.58 -5.61
C ASN A 426 -19.62 7.76 -4.81
N PHE A 427 -18.73 7.46 -3.87
CA PHE A 427 -18.01 8.51 -3.14
C PHE A 427 -17.15 9.35 -4.10
N ALA A 428 -17.14 10.65 -3.87
CA ALA A 428 -16.35 11.60 -4.65
C ALA A 428 -14.90 11.63 -4.15
N ASP A 429 -14.20 10.51 -4.31
CA ASP A 429 -12.75 10.41 -4.25
C ASP A 429 -12.26 10.55 -5.69
N LEU A 430 -11.63 11.67 -6.01
CA LEU A 430 -11.32 12.07 -7.38
C LEU A 430 -9.91 12.65 -7.47
N VAL A 431 -9.25 12.41 -8.60
CA VAL A 431 -7.97 13.04 -8.96
C VAL A 431 -8.09 13.69 -10.32
N LEU A 432 -7.71 14.97 -10.38
CA LEU A 432 -7.52 15.72 -11.62
C LEU A 432 -6.02 15.87 -11.86
N PHE A 433 -5.53 15.44 -13.03
CA PHE A 433 -4.12 15.52 -13.37
C PHE A 433 -3.88 15.86 -14.85
N ASP A 434 -2.71 16.39 -15.12
CA ASP A 434 -2.23 16.68 -16.48
C ASP A 434 -1.48 15.48 -17.03
N PRO A 435 -2.01 14.74 -18.03
CA PRO A 435 -1.38 13.54 -18.55
C PRO A 435 -0.04 13.79 -19.24
N THR A 436 0.24 15.02 -19.65
CA THR A 436 1.49 15.40 -20.32
C THR A 436 2.57 15.79 -19.32
N ALA A 437 2.20 16.28 -18.14
CA ALA A 437 3.11 16.77 -17.11
C ALA A 437 3.27 15.80 -15.92
N ILE A 438 2.39 14.79 -15.77
CA ILE A 438 2.44 13.86 -14.65
C ILE A 438 3.78 13.11 -14.60
N ALA A 439 4.49 13.20 -13.47
CA ALA A 439 5.76 12.51 -13.24
C ALA A 439 6.08 12.38 -11.76
N ASP A 440 6.82 11.33 -11.40
CA ASP A 440 7.53 11.26 -10.13
C ASP A 440 8.77 12.17 -10.19
N THR A 441 8.95 12.98 -9.16
CA THR A 441 10.10 13.87 -8.97
C THR A 441 11.02 13.37 -7.86
N ALA A 442 10.52 12.45 -7.02
CA ALA A 442 11.27 11.82 -5.97
C ALA A 442 12.35 10.89 -6.55
N THR A 443 13.60 11.07 -6.11
CA THR A 443 14.74 10.25 -6.49
C THR A 443 15.36 9.56 -5.28
N PHE A 444 16.30 8.63 -5.49
CA PHE A 444 17.03 7.99 -4.39
C PHE A 444 17.92 8.97 -3.63
N GLU A 445 18.34 10.08 -4.24
CA GLU A 445 19.14 11.14 -3.62
C GLU A 445 18.27 12.20 -2.93
N ALA A 446 17.06 12.45 -3.46
CA ALA A 446 16.11 13.43 -2.95
C ALA A 446 14.70 12.81 -2.90
N PRO A 447 14.43 11.90 -1.93
CA PRO A 447 13.24 11.05 -1.98
C PRO A 447 11.95 11.74 -1.54
N ARG A 448 12.02 12.89 -0.86
CA ARG A 448 10.85 13.61 -0.33
C ARG A 448 10.48 14.77 -1.24
N GLN A 449 9.95 14.44 -2.43
CA GLN A 449 9.50 15.44 -3.40
C GLN A 449 8.08 15.13 -3.87
N ARG A 450 7.24 16.18 -3.95
CA ARG A 450 5.88 16.09 -4.46
C ARG A 450 5.91 15.79 -5.95
N ALA A 451 4.96 14.99 -6.40
CA ALA A 451 4.79 14.68 -7.82
C ALA A 451 4.47 15.93 -8.66
N ALA A 452 4.92 15.94 -9.92
CA ALA A 452 4.47 16.90 -10.91
C ALA A 452 3.14 16.49 -11.53
N GLY A 453 2.37 17.43 -12.03
CA GLY A 453 1.18 17.19 -12.87
C GLY A 453 -0.11 16.84 -12.11
N ILE A 454 -0.11 16.64 -10.80
CA ILE A 454 -1.35 16.54 -9.99
C ILE A 454 -1.94 17.94 -9.81
N ARG A 455 -3.17 18.16 -10.33
CA ARG A 455 -3.85 19.45 -10.26
C ARG A 455 -4.77 19.58 -9.05
N ALA A 456 -5.58 18.55 -8.78
CA ALA A 456 -6.45 18.54 -7.60
C ALA A 456 -6.75 17.12 -7.13
N VAL A 457 -6.88 16.95 -5.82
CA VAL A 457 -7.28 15.69 -5.18
C VAL A 457 -8.47 15.97 -4.28
N PHE A 458 -9.50 15.14 -4.41
CA PHE A 458 -10.70 15.20 -3.58
C PHE A 458 -10.87 13.90 -2.82
N VAL A 459 -11.15 14.00 -1.53
CA VAL A 459 -11.46 12.86 -0.65
C VAL A 459 -12.85 13.08 -0.07
N ASN A 460 -13.76 12.14 -0.32
CA ASN A 460 -15.15 12.23 0.13
C ASN A 460 -15.79 13.60 -0.23
N GLY A 461 -15.53 14.09 -1.44
CA GLY A 461 -16.07 15.35 -1.97
C GLY A 461 -15.42 16.63 -1.43
N LYS A 462 -14.39 16.53 -0.60
CA LYS A 462 -13.64 17.68 -0.08
C LYS A 462 -12.28 17.76 -0.75
N THR A 463 -11.86 18.99 -1.09
CA THR A 463 -10.52 19.25 -1.60
C THR A 463 -9.49 18.83 -0.57
N ALA A 464 -8.57 17.93 -0.96
CA ALA A 464 -7.48 17.45 -0.12
C ALA A 464 -6.11 17.96 -0.58
N ALA A 465 -5.93 18.25 -1.88
CA ALA A 465 -4.75 18.91 -2.41
C ALA A 465 -5.08 19.73 -3.66
N ILE A 466 -4.32 20.81 -3.87
CA ILE A 466 -4.30 21.63 -5.08
C ILE A 466 -2.85 21.79 -5.53
N ASP A 467 -2.57 21.52 -6.82
CA ASP A 467 -1.22 21.57 -7.42
C ASP A 467 -0.14 20.88 -6.55
N GLY A 468 -0.49 19.68 -6.02
CA GLY A 468 0.36 18.89 -5.15
C GLY A 468 0.53 19.44 -3.72
N VAL A 469 -0.03 20.61 -3.40
CA VAL A 469 -0.02 21.15 -2.03
C VAL A 469 -1.21 20.61 -1.25
N VAL A 470 -0.93 19.91 -0.17
CA VAL A 470 -1.98 19.27 0.65
C VAL A 470 -2.65 20.32 1.54
N GLU A 471 -3.99 20.34 1.48
CA GLU A 471 -4.84 21.18 2.30
C GLU A 471 -5.01 20.59 3.72
N GLN A 472 -5.50 21.40 4.63
CA GLN A 472 -5.77 20.94 6.00
C GLN A 472 -7.09 20.16 6.12
N ALA A 473 -7.70 19.74 5.01
CA ALA A 473 -8.93 18.97 5.01
C ALA A 473 -8.72 17.58 5.62
N ARG A 474 -9.54 17.25 6.61
CA ARG A 474 -9.52 15.98 7.33
C ARG A 474 -10.79 15.21 7.02
N SER A 475 -10.90 14.77 5.77
CA SER A 475 -12.12 14.16 5.22
C SER A 475 -12.02 12.65 5.07
N GLY A 476 -10.89 12.06 5.44
CA GLY A 476 -10.68 10.61 5.40
C GLY A 476 -11.61 9.86 6.36
N ARG A 477 -11.85 8.59 6.07
CA ARG A 477 -12.72 7.71 6.84
C ARG A 477 -12.07 6.36 7.04
N VAL A 478 -12.35 5.70 8.16
CA VAL A 478 -12.07 4.27 8.33
C VAL A 478 -13.04 3.48 7.45
N LEU A 479 -12.49 2.72 6.51
CA LEU A 479 -13.24 1.85 5.62
C LEU A 479 -13.31 0.46 6.23
N ARG A 480 -14.37 0.20 6.96
CA ARG A 480 -14.58 -1.08 7.63
C ARG A 480 -15.06 -2.13 6.64
N ARG A 481 -14.73 -3.38 6.90
CA ARG A 481 -15.37 -4.52 6.24
C ARG A 481 -16.89 -4.43 6.44
N ALA A 482 -17.64 -4.61 5.37
CA ALA A 482 -19.10 -4.71 5.47
C ALA A 482 -19.48 -5.97 6.28
N ALA A 483 -20.40 -5.80 7.21
CA ALA A 483 -20.98 -6.92 7.97
C ALA A 483 -21.71 -7.90 7.06
#